data_029ac4bdac35619836801567b46f7928
#
_entry.id   029ac4bdac35619836801567b46f7928
#
_cell.length_a   1.000
_cell.length_b   1.000
_cell.length_c   1.000
_cell.angle_alpha   90.00
_cell.angle_beta   90.00
_cell.angle_gamma   90.00
#
_symmetry.space_group_name_H-M   'P 1'
#
loop_
_entity.id
_entity.type
_entity.pdbx_description
1 polymer ?
#
loop_
_entity_poly.entity_id
_entity_poly.type
_entity_poly.pdbx_seq_one_letter_code
_entity_poly.pdbx_strand_id
1 'polypeptide(L)'
;MSPLQTPAPPAAEKRFARIVPIAFVTYSLAFLDRINYGFGAAGAMGRDLGMSESDSAAISASFFLGYFLLQIPGASYASKRSAKKLIFCALLLWGILSGLTGLVSSVRVLLILRFLLGAVEGVVMPAMLVYLTHWFTRPERSRANTFLILGNPVTLLWASAISGFLVQAFGWRAMFVMEGVPSVIWAFVWWNTTHDQPRQAAWLSPDEATRLEAVLESEQQALSPVKHYSVAFRDPRVVLLCAQLFFWSVGLYGLVLWLPKILTSASQLGIGKVGLLSAVPYLFGVILMMFNSYRSDRSLHRRRFVWPYLFVAAAAFLASYILGPQHFWPAYGSLVIAGGCLFAGYGPFFAIIPEIIPKNAAGESIALINSCGALGGFVGTYLVGWLNAATGSPTASFLALAISLTAAGGCMLSVRSR
;
A
#
# COMPACT_ATOMS: atom_id res chain seq x y z
N MET A 1 -37.49 14.37 27.78
CA MET A 1 -37.38 14.04 26.32
C MET A 1 -36.53 12.81 26.20
N SER A 2 -37.12 11.69 25.85
CA SER A 2 -36.43 10.42 25.62
C SER A 2 -35.44 10.58 24.44
N PRO A 3 -34.19 10.10 24.53
CA PRO A 3 -33.31 10.14 23.38
C PRO A 3 -33.94 9.32 22.25
N LEU A 4 -34.15 9.96 21.11
CA LEU A 4 -34.58 9.31 19.88
C LEU A 4 -33.64 8.12 19.63
N GLN A 5 -34.17 6.93 19.85
CA GLN A 5 -33.48 5.68 19.47
C GLN A 5 -33.34 5.72 17.96
N THR A 6 -32.15 6.08 17.47
CA THR A 6 -31.81 5.91 16.06
C THR A 6 -32.00 4.43 15.73
N PRO A 7 -32.86 4.10 14.77
CA PRO A 7 -33.10 2.70 14.40
C PRO A 7 -31.76 2.05 13.97
N ALA A 8 -31.55 0.83 14.41
CA ALA A 8 -30.35 0.06 14.07
C ALA A 8 -30.13 0.07 12.54
N PRO A 9 -28.89 0.30 12.06
CA PRO A 9 -28.60 0.30 10.63
C PRO A 9 -28.93 -1.07 10.02
N PRO A 10 -29.36 -1.11 8.74
CA PRO A 10 -29.67 -2.36 8.04
C PRO A 10 -28.47 -3.30 8.08
N ALA A 11 -28.75 -4.62 8.11
CA ALA A 11 -27.77 -5.68 8.36
C ALA A 11 -26.38 -5.40 7.79
N ALA A 12 -25.43 -5.06 8.65
CA ALA A 12 -24.03 -4.78 8.30
C ALA A 12 -23.44 -5.92 7.45
N GLU A 13 -23.82 -7.16 7.72
CA GLU A 13 -23.37 -8.36 7.04
C GLU A 13 -23.62 -8.32 5.51
N LYS A 14 -24.78 -7.86 5.05
CA LYS A 14 -25.04 -7.73 3.60
C LYS A 14 -24.09 -6.76 2.92
N ARG A 15 -23.80 -5.63 3.57
CA ARG A 15 -22.88 -4.60 3.06
C ARG A 15 -21.44 -5.10 3.04
N PHE A 16 -20.99 -5.75 4.12
CA PHE A 16 -19.67 -6.37 4.17
C PHE A 16 -19.50 -7.43 3.07
N ALA A 17 -20.47 -8.32 2.88
CA ALA A 17 -20.42 -9.38 1.87
C ALA A 17 -20.40 -8.85 0.42
N ARG A 18 -21.03 -7.69 0.15
CA ARG A 18 -21.14 -7.13 -1.21
C ARG A 18 -20.01 -6.15 -1.55
N ILE A 19 -19.59 -5.33 -0.60
CA ILE A 19 -18.69 -4.20 -0.88
C ILE A 19 -17.24 -4.55 -0.60
N VAL A 20 -16.97 -5.22 0.53
CA VAL A 20 -15.59 -5.49 0.96
C VAL A 20 -14.81 -6.38 -0.03
N PRO A 21 -15.38 -7.48 -0.58
CA PRO A 21 -14.65 -8.28 -1.56
C PRO A 21 -14.30 -7.50 -2.83
N ILE A 22 -15.23 -6.66 -3.30
CA ILE A 22 -15.00 -5.83 -4.50
C ILE A 22 -13.91 -4.79 -4.23
N ALA A 23 -13.96 -4.13 -3.07
CA ALA A 23 -12.93 -3.17 -2.65
C ALA A 23 -11.57 -3.86 -2.48
N PHE A 24 -11.54 -5.04 -1.87
CA PHE A 24 -10.33 -5.85 -1.68
C PHE A 24 -9.68 -6.23 -3.01
N VAL A 25 -10.45 -6.78 -3.96
CA VAL A 25 -9.91 -7.16 -5.29
C VAL A 25 -9.43 -5.94 -6.05
N THR A 26 -10.18 -4.84 -6.04
CA THR A 26 -9.76 -3.59 -6.69
C THR A 26 -8.41 -3.10 -6.17
N TYR A 27 -8.23 -3.12 -4.85
CA TYR A 27 -7.00 -2.67 -4.23
C TYR A 27 -5.85 -3.68 -4.42
N SER A 28 -6.17 -4.97 -4.46
CA SER A 28 -5.21 -6.04 -4.77
C SER A 28 -4.63 -5.89 -6.18
N LEU A 29 -5.45 -5.58 -7.18
CA LEU A 29 -4.98 -5.34 -8.55
C LEU A 29 -4.03 -4.14 -8.64
N ALA A 30 -4.31 -3.05 -7.93
CA ALA A 30 -3.39 -1.90 -7.85
C ALA A 30 -2.04 -2.28 -7.20
N PHE A 31 -2.04 -3.19 -6.22
CA PHE A 31 -0.81 -3.67 -5.61
C PHE A 31 -0.01 -4.62 -6.50
N LEU A 32 -0.66 -5.40 -7.36
CA LEU A 32 -0.02 -6.27 -8.35
C LEU A 32 0.88 -5.45 -9.27
N ASP A 33 0.35 -4.38 -9.87
CA ASP A 33 1.09 -3.51 -10.79
C ASP A 33 2.26 -2.75 -10.13
N ARG A 34 2.21 -2.61 -8.82
CA ARG A 34 3.29 -1.97 -8.04
C ARG A 34 4.54 -2.84 -7.94
N ILE A 35 4.36 -4.15 -7.84
CA ILE A 35 5.48 -5.10 -7.62
C ILE A 35 6.00 -5.75 -8.90
N ASN A 36 5.19 -5.86 -9.95
CA ASN A 36 5.55 -6.55 -11.20
C ASN A 36 6.81 -5.97 -11.85
N TYR A 37 7.06 -4.66 -11.69
CA TYR A 37 8.30 -4.03 -12.15
C TYR A 37 9.54 -4.68 -11.53
N GLY A 38 9.51 -5.00 -10.24
CA GLY A 38 10.63 -5.66 -9.55
C GLY A 38 10.98 -7.01 -10.20
N PHE A 39 9.97 -7.78 -10.62
CA PHE A 39 10.15 -9.06 -11.32
C PHE A 39 10.62 -8.87 -12.77
N GLY A 40 10.06 -7.90 -13.49
CA GLY A 40 10.53 -7.52 -14.80
C GLY A 40 12.01 -7.12 -14.81
N ALA A 41 12.40 -6.24 -13.87
CA ALA A 41 13.76 -5.76 -13.72
C ALA A 41 14.74 -6.86 -13.27
N ALA A 42 14.30 -7.81 -12.43
CA ALA A 42 15.08 -8.97 -12.03
C ALA A 42 15.22 -10.01 -13.17
N GLY A 43 14.32 -9.98 -14.14
CA GLY A 43 14.37 -10.80 -15.36
C GLY A 43 15.26 -10.20 -16.45
N ALA A 44 14.83 -10.31 -17.70
CA ALA A 44 15.60 -9.87 -18.85
C ALA A 44 15.42 -8.37 -19.21
N MET A 45 14.47 -7.67 -18.60
CA MET A 45 14.11 -6.28 -18.98
C MET A 45 15.32 -5.34 -18.98
N GLY A 46 16.19 -5.43 -17.97
CA GLY A 46 17.38 -4.57 -17.88
C GLY A 46 18.32 -4.76 -19.08
N ARG A 47 18.54 -6.01 -19.49
CA ARG A 47 19.39 -6.34 -20.67
C ARG A 47 18.71 -5.93 -21.97
N ASP A 48 17.43 -6.23 -22.13
CA ASP A 48 16.67 -5.98 -23.35
C ASP A 48 16.54 -4.48 -23.68
N LEU A 49 16.52 -3.64 -22.64
CA LEU A 49 16.40 -2.19 -22.76
C LEU A 49 17.72 -1.45 -22.57
N GLY A 50 18.82 -2.14 -22.30
CA GLY A 50 20.12 -1.54 -22.03
C GLY A 50 20.13 -0.65 -20.78
N MET A 51 19.38 -1.04 -19.73
CA MET A 51 19.19 -0.24 -18.51
C MET A 51 20.40 -0.37 -17.56
N SER A 52 20.84 0.76 -17.07
CA SER A 52 21.75 0.83 -15.93
C SER A 52 20.99 0.61 -14.59
N GLU A 53 21.73 0.39 -13.49
CA GLU A 53 21.15 0.35 -12.14
C GLU A 53 20.49 1.68 -11.77
N SER A 54 21.06 2.81 -12.18
CA SER A 54 20.50 4.13 -11.96
C SER A 54 19.21 4.35 -12.73
N ASP A 55 19.09 3.83 -13.97
CA ASP A 55 17.82 3.86 -14.72
C ASP A 55 16.75 3.07 -14.01
N SER A 56 17.09 1.86 -13.53
CA SER A 56 16.14 1.01 -12.80
C SER A 56 15.65 1.69 -11.51
N ALA A 57 16.55 2.36 -10.79
CA ALA A 57 16.22 3.14 -9.61
C ALA A 57 15.27 4.32 -9.93
N ALA A 58 15.61 5.09 -10.98
CA ALA A 58 14.82 6.24 -11.40
C ALA A 58 13.40 5.82 -11.86
N ILE A 59 13.29 4.73 -12.62
CA ILE A 59 12.01 4.19 -13.08
C ILE A 59 11.15 3.72 -11.90
N SER A 60 11.74 2.99 -10.94
CA SER A 60 11.04 2.56 -9.73
C SER A 60 10.55 3.73 -8.91
N ALA A 61 11.39 4.75 -8.74
CA ALA A 61 11.06 5.94 -7.97
C ALA A 61 10.01 6.83 -8.66
N SER A 62 10.05 6.94 -9.99
CA SER A 62 9.12 7.78 -10.75
C SER A 62 7.65 7.41 -10.52
N PHE A 63 7.35 6.12 -10.28
CA PHE A 63 6.03 5.66 -9.89
C PHE A 63 5.53 6.35 -8.61
N PHE A 64 6.35 6.40 -7.56
CA PHE A 64 5.97 7.01 -6.29
C PHE A 64 5.84 8.52 -6.38
N LEU A 65 6.61 9.16 -7.25
CA LEU A 65 6.45 10.59 -7.52
C LEU A 65 5.08 10.88 -8.15
N GLY A 66 4.70 10.12 -9.18
CA GLY A 66 3.36 10.20 -9.76
C GLY A 66 2.26 9.91 -8.72
N TYR A 67 2.44 8.85 -7.95
CA TYR A 67 1.52 8.44 -6.88
C TYR A 67 1.30 9.54 -5.84
N PHE A 68 2.34 10.24 -5.44
CA PHE A 68 2.25 11.35 -4.49
C PHE A 68 1.40 12.51 -5.01
N LEU A 69 1.60 12.90 -6.29
CA LEU A 69 1.01 14.12 -6.85
C LEU A 69 -0.52 14.11 -6.91
N LEU A 70 -1.14 12.95 -7.22
CA LEU A 70 -2.57 12.87 -7.44
C LEU A 70 -3.40 12.37 -6.26
N GLN A 71 -2.81 12.05 -5.11
CA GLN A 71 -3.56 11.59 -3.93
C GLN A 71 -4.59 12.63 -3.45
N ILE A 72 -4.16 13.88 -3.24
CA ILE A 72 -5.04 14.95 -2.75
C ILE A 72 -6.10 15.34 -3.79
N PRO A 73 -5.75 15.61 -5.06
CA PRO A 73 -6.74 15.83 -6.11
C PRO A 73 -7.75 14.69 -6.26
N GLY A 74 -7.27 13.44 -6.18
CA GLY A 74 -8.11 12.24 -6.25
C GLY A 74 -9.11 12.16 -5.11
N ALA A 75 -8.67 12.36 -3.87
CA ALA A 75 -9.56 12.40 -2.70
C ALA A 75 -10.62 13.49 -2.82
N SER A 76 -10.23 14.68 -3.27
CA SER A 76 -11.15 15.80 -3.49
C SER A 76 -12.19 15.50 -4.57
N TYR A 77 -11.79 14.89 -5.69
CA TYR A 77 -12.73 14.49 -6.73
C TYR A 77 -13.69 13.40 -6.24
N ALA A 78 -13.17 12.37 -5.58
CA ALA A 78 -13.98 11.27 -5.06
C ALA A 78 -15.06 11.76 -4.09
N SER A 79 -14.72 12.69 -3.19
CA SER A 79 -15.66 13.22 -2.19
C SER A 79 -16.70 14.19 -2.78
N LYS A 80 -16.31 15.00 -3.79
CA LYS A 80 -17.19 16.03 -4.36
C LYS A 80 -18.00 15.57 -5.57
N ARG A 81 -17.57 14.51 -6.24
CA ARG A 81 -18.17 14.05 -7.50
C ARG A 81 -18.59 12.59 -7.43
N SER A 82 -17.66 11.65 -7.65
CA SER A 82 -17.96 10.23 -7.70
C SER A 82 -16.71 9.40 -7.48
N ALA A 83 -16.68 8.62 -6.40
CA ALA A 83 -15.63 7.65 -6.15
C ALA A 83 -15.70 6.49 -7.15
N LYS A 84 -16.93 6.04 -7.52
CA LYS A 84 -17.16 4.99 -8.51
C LYS A 84 -16.54 5.32 -9.86
N LYS A 85 -16.83 6.52 -10.40
CA LYS A 85 -16.31 6.96 -11.71
C LYS A 85 -14.80 7.10 -11.70
N LEU A 86 -14.23 7.68 -10.64
CA LEU A 86 -12.79 7.87 -10.51
C LEU A 86 -12.06 6.52 -10.51
N ILE A 87 -12.52 5.56 -9.70
CA ILE A 87 -11.92 4.23 -9.60
C ILE A 87 -12.07 3.46 -10.91
N PHE A 88 -13.22 3.58 -11.58
CA PHE A 88 -13.43 2.98 -12.90
C PHE A 88 -12.41 3.48 -13.93
N CYS A 89 -12.28 4.81 -14.06
CA CYS A 89 -11.31 5.41 -14.97
C CYS A 89 -9.87 5.03 -14.60
N ALA A 90 -9.56 5.00 -13.31
CA ALA A 90 -8.25 4.59 -12.83
C ALA A 90 -7.95 3.12 -13.21
N LEU A 91 -8.88 2.19 -12.98
CA LEU A 91 -8.75 0.77 -13.36
C LEU A 91 -8.46 0.57 -14.85
N LEU A 92 -9.19 1.28 -15.71
CA LEU A 92 -8.96 1.22 -17.16
C LEU A 92 -7.59 1.77 -17.53
N LEU A 93 -7.27 2.97 -17.04
CA LEU A 93 -6.04 3.66 -17.41
C LEU A 93 -4.81 2.90 -16.91
N TRP A 94 -4.80 2.45 -15.64
CA TRP A 94 -3.63 1.73 -15.14
C TRP A 94 -3.47 0.36 -15.81
N GLY A 95 -4.57 -0.38 -16.07
CA GLY A 95 -4.49 -1.65 -16.78
C GLY A 95 -3.92 -1.50 -18.20
N ILE A 96 -4.31 -0.42 -18.92
CA ILE A 96 -3.75 -0.07 -20.22
C ILE A 96 -2.26 0.31 -20.09
N LEU A 97 -1.90 1.18 -19.13
CA LEU A 97 -0.52 1.62 -18.92
C LEU A 97 0.39 0.44 -18.51
N SER A 98 -0.12 -0.47 -17.68
CA SER A 98 0.59 -1.71 -17.32
C SER A 98 0.83 -2.57 -18.56
N GLY A 99 -0.19 -2.83 -19.37
CA GLY A 99 -0.04 -3.56 -20.62
C GLY A 99 0.93 -2.90 -21.61
N LEU A 100 0.86 -1.57 -21.76
CA LEU A 100 1.79 -0.79 -22.58
C LEU A 100 3.24 -0.91 -22.10
N THR A 101 3.46 -1.10 -20.80
CA THR A 101 4.81 -1.36 -20.26
C THR A 101 5.45 -2.61 -20.90
N GLY A 102 4.68 -3.62 -21.24
CA GLY A 102 5.17 -4.81 -21.95
C GLY A 102 5.58 -4.55 -23.39
N LEU A 103 5.18 -3.45 -23.99
CA LEU A 103 5.45 -3.12 -25.41
C LEU A 103 6.61 -2.12 -25.60
N VAL A 104 7.19 -1.61 -24.51
CA VAL A 104 8.23 -0.56 -24.60
C VAL A 104 9.56 -1.11 -25.14
N SER A 105 10.25 -0.24 -25.87
CA SER A 105 11.62 -0.46 -26.37
C SER A 105 12.60 0.62 -25.91
N SER A 106 12.14 1.60 -25.09
CA SER A 106 12.94 2.75 -24.65
C SER A 106 12.80 2.97 -23.15
N VAL A 107 13.93 3.17 -22.47
CA VAL A 107 14.03 3.53 -21.06
C VAL A 107 13.26 4.81 -20.73
N ARG A 108 13.33 5.83 -21.62
CA ARG A 108 12.61 7.10 -21.44
C ARG A 108 11.09 6.90 -21.45
N VAL A 109 10.59 6.11 -22.38
CA VAL A 109 9.14 5.80 -22.47
C VAL A 109 8.72 5.01 -21.24
N LEU A 110 9.52 4.04 -20.80
CA LEU A 110 9.23 3.27 -19.58
C LEU A 110 9.15 4.17 -18.33
N LEU A 111 10.06 5.13 -18.18
CA LEU A 111 10.03 6.10 -17.08
C LEU A 111 8.75 6.93 -17.08
N ILE A 112 8.33 7.42 -18.25
CA ILE A 112 7.07 8.18 -18.39
C ILE A 112 5.87 7.31 -18.05
N LEU A 113 5.81 6.07 -18.57
CA LEU A 113 4.72 5.14 -18.27
C LEU A 113 4.63 4.82 -16.79
N ARG A 114 5.75 4.60 -16.11
CA ARG A 114 5.79 4.35 -14.66
C ARG A 114 5.32 5.55 -13.85
N PHE A 115 5.70 6.77 -14.26
CA PHE A 115 5.19 7.99 -13.63
C PHE A 115 3.68 8.13 -13.81
N LEU A 116 3.17 7.94 -15.03
CA LEU A 116 1.73 8.01 -15.32
C LEU A 116 0.95 6.92 -14.59
N LEU A 117 1.48 5.70 -14.55
CA LEU A 117 0.90 4.59 -13.80
C LEU A 117 0.77 4.95 -12.31
N GLY A 118 1.85 5.47 -11.71
CA GLY A 118 1.83 5.94 -10.33
C GLY A 118 0.80 7.05 -10.11
N ALA A 119 0.71 8.03 -11.01
CA ALA A 119 -0.26 9.11 -10.93
C ALA A 119 -1.72 8.59 -10.95
N VAL A 120 -2.01 7.63 -11.84
CA VAL A 120 -3.34 7.02 -11.94
C VAL A 120 -3.66 6.15 -10.73
N GLU A 121 -2.72 5.35 -10.24
CA GLU A 121 -2.94 4.53 -9.05
C GLU A 121 -3.01 5.36 -7.76
N GLY A 122 -2.35 6.50 -7.70
CA GLY A 122 -2.31 7.37 -6.53
C GLY A 122 -3.68 7.85 -6.06
N VAL A 123 -4.67 7.92 -6.95
CA VAL A 123 -6.04 8.30 -6.60
C VAL A 123 -6.86 7.18 -5.97
N VAL A 124 -6.43 5.90 -6.13
CA VAL A 124 -7.26 4.73 -5.79
C VAL A 124 -7.48 4.58 -4.29
N MET A 125 -6.42 4.61 -3.49
CA MET A 125 -6.54 4.46 -2.04
C MET A 125 -7.43 5.55 -1.41
N PRO A 126 -7.19 6.85 -1.64
CA PRO A 126 -8.05 7.89 -1.08
C PRO A 126 -9.49 7.80 -1.62
N ALA A 127 -9.70 7.49 -2.90
CA ALA A 127 -11.04 7.31 -3.46
C ALA A 127 -11.76 6.10 -2.83
N MET A 128 -11.04 5.01 -2.57
CA MET A 128 -11.59 3.83 -1.92
C MET A 128 -12.00 4.13 -0.47
N LEU A 129 -11.18 4.86 0.27
CA LEU A 129 -11.54 5.28 1.63
C LEU A 129 -12.80 6.17 1.63
N VAL A 130 -12.91 7.12 0.69
CA VAL A 130 -14.13 7.92 0.51
C VAL A 130 -15.31 7.01 0.17
N TYR A 131 -15.16 6.09 -0.78
CA TYR A 131 -16.20 5.14 -1.17
C TYR A 131 -16.73 4.35 0.03
N LEU A 132 -15.84 3.83 0.88
CA LEU A 132 -16.24 3.09 2.08
C LEU A 132 -17.00 3.97 3.09
N THR A 133 -16.78 5.29 3.14
CA THR A 133 -17.55 6.19 4.01
C THR A 133 -19.01 6.33 3.57
N HIS A 134 -19.34 6.11 2.31
CA HIS A 134 -20.72 6.13 1.81
C HIS A 134 -21.52 4.86 2.16
N TRP A 135 -20.85 3.81 2.63
CA TRP A 135 -21.45 2.51 2.86
C TRP A 135 -21.38 2.01 4.29
N PHE A 136 -20.40 2.49 5.05
CA PHE A 136 -20.14 2.01 6.41
C PHE A 136 -20.20 3.13 7.43
N THR A 137 -20.94 2.87 8.52
CA THR A 137 -21.00 3.76 9.68
C THR A 137 -19.65 3.80 10.42
N ARG A 138 -19.42 4.79 11.27
CA ARG A 138 -18.15 4.96 12.00
C ARG A 138 -17.65 3.72 12.72
N PRO A 139 -18.49 2.95 13.46
CA PRO A 139 -18.05 1.72 14.10
C PRO A 139 -17.62 0.63 13.10
N GLU A 140 -18.23 0.61 11.92
CA GLU A 140 -17.99 -0.40 10.87
C GLU A 140 -16.78 -0.06 9.99
N ARG A 141 -16.47 1.22 9.79
CA ARG A 141 -15.38 1.70 8.91
C ARG A 141 -14.01 1.15 9.30
N SER A 142 -13.72 1.05 10.59
CA SER A 142 -12.46 0.50 11.06
C SER A 142 -12.25 -0.91 10.53
N ARG A 143 -13.29 -1.75 10.61
CA ARG A 143 -13.25 -3.12 10.10
C ARG A 143 -13.14 -3.16 8.57
N ALA A 144 -13.91 -2.34 7.85
CA ALA A 144 -13.85 -2.26 6.39
C ALA A 144 -12.48 -1.81 5.89
N ASN A 145 -11.88 -0.79 6.51
CA ASN A 145 -10.54 -0.30 6.20
C ASN A 145 -9.46 -1.35 6.52
N THR A 146 -9.61 -2.12 7.60
CA THR A 146 -8.67 -3.20 7.92
C THR A 146 -8.66 -4.27 6.83
N PHE A 147 -9.82 -4.69 6.33
CA PHE A 147 -9.89 -5.62 5.21
C PHE A 147 -9.27 -5.06 3.93
N LEU A 148 -9.48 -3.76 3.65
CA LEU A 148 -8.84 -3.11 2.51
C LEU A 148 -7.31 -3.14 2.62
N ILE A 149 -6.76 -2.76 3.79
CA ILE A 149 -5.30 -2.68 4.03
C ILE A 149 -4.66 -4.08 4.06
N LEU A 150 -5.37 -5.10 4.53
CA LEU A 150 -4.91 -6.49 4.50
C LEU A 150 -4.65 -6.99 3.07
N GLY A 151 -5.28 -6.37 2.07
CA GLY A 151 -4.99 -6.60 0.65
C GLY A 151 -3.52 -6.45 0.30
N ASN A 152 -2.77 -5.54 0.96
CA ASN A 152 -1.37 -5.30 0.64
C ASN A 152 -0.48 -6.55 0.80
N PRO A 153 -0.27 -7.09 2.01
CA PRO A 153 0.61 -8.24 2.18
C PRO A 153 0.04 -9.51 1.53
N VAL A 154 -1.28 -9.66 1.48
CA VAL A 154 -1.92 -10.80 0.79
C VAL A 154 -1.64 -10.75 -0.71
N THR A 155 -1.74 -9.58 -1.33
CA THR A 155 -1.43 -9.43 -2.76
C THR A 155 0.05 -9.69 -3.03
N LEU A 156 0.94 -9.11 -2.23
CA LEU A 156 2.37 -9.34 -2.37
C LEU A 156 2.71 -10.85 -2.30
N LEU A 157 2.02 -11.59 -1.44
CA LEU A 157 2.23 -13.03 -1.28
C LEU A 157 1.97 -13.81 -2.58
N TRP A 158 0.76 -13.70 -3.16
CA TRP A 158 0.41 -14.49 -4.34
C TRP A 158 0.98 -13.90 -5.63
N ALA A 159 1.04 -12.57 -5.74
CA ALA A 159 1.54 -11.89 -6.92
C ALA A 159 3.04 -12.14 -7.12
N SER A 160 3.85 -12.18 -6.04
CA SER A 160 5.27 -12.51 -6.16
C SER A 160 5.49 -13.88 -6.83
N ALA A 161 4.72 -14.88 -6.43
CA ALA A 161 4.81 -16.20 -7.05
C ALA A 161 4.36 -16.16 -8.53
N ILE A 162 3.22 -15.55 -8.81
CA ILE A 162 2.64 -15.49 -10.17
C ILE A 162 3.56 -14.70 -11.10
N SER A 163 3.98 -13.48 -10.73
CA SER A 163 4.86 -12.66 -11.57
C SER A 163 6.18 -13.37 -11.88
N GLY A 164 6.78 -14.05 -10.88
CA GLY A 164 7.99 -14.83 -11.09
C GLY A 164 7.82 -15.95 -12.11
N PHE A 165 6.73 -16.72 -12.03
CA PHE A 165 6.43 -17.77 -13.02
C PHE A 165 6.06 -17.22 -14.39
N LEU A 166 5.31 -16.12 -14.48
CA LEU A 166 4.97 -15.48 -15.75
C LEU A 166 6.24 -14.98 -16.47
N VAL A 167 7.17 -14.34 -15.74
CA VAL A 167 8.44 -13.91 -16.32
C VAL A 167 9.26 -15.12 -16.81
N GLN A 168 9.28 -16.22 -16.06
CA GLN A 168 10.00 -17.41 -16.42
C GLN A 168 9.42 -18.09 -17.67
N ALA A 169 8.09 -18.19 -17.76
CA ALA A 169 7.41 -18.92 -18.82
C ALA A 169 7.24 -18.12 -20.11
N PHE A 170 6.94 -16.82 -20.01
CA PHE A 170 6.52 -15.99 -21.14
C PHE A 170 7.37 -14.72 -21.32
N GLY A 171 8.31 -14.48 -20.42
CA GLY A 171 9.13 -13.26 -20.40
C GLY A 171 8.41 -12.05 -19.77
N TRP A 172 9.19 -11.00 -19.47
CA TRP A 172 8.68 -9.82 -18.77
C TRP A 172 7.64 -9.01 -19.56
N ARG A 173 7.75 -8.99 -20.89
CA ARG A 173 6.79 -8.29 -21.77
C ARG A 173 5.39 -8.88 -21.64
N ALA A 174 5.28 -10.19 -21.78
CA ALA A 174 4.01 -10.90 -21.66
C ALA A 174 3.44 -10.80 -20.23
N MET A 175 4.28 -10.85 -19.19
CA MET A 175 3.85 -10.67 -17.81
C MET A 175 3.10 -9.36 -17.64
N PHE A 176 3.64 -8.21 -18.09
CA PHE A 176 2.96 -6.91 -17.95
C PHE A 176 1.62 -6.86 -18.70
N VAL A 177 1.54 -7.43 -19.89
CA VAL A 177 0.28 -7.51 -20.64
C VAL A 177 -0.73 -8.38 -19.90
N MET A 178 -0.31 -9.57 -19.43
CA MET A 178 -1.19 -10.53 -18.75
C MET A 178 -1.68 -10.00 -17.40
N GLU A 179 -0.88 -9.22 -16.69
CA GLU A 179 -1.25 -8.63 -15.39
C GLU A 179 -2.05 -7.32 -15.55
N GLY A 180 -1.90 -6.60 -16.68
CA GLY A 180 -2.73 -5.43 -16.98
C GLY A 180 -4.17 -5.77 -17.39
N VAL A 181 -4.37 -6.89 -18.12
CA VAL A 181 -5.69 -7.31 -18.61
C VAL A 181 -6.72 -7.50 -17.49
N PRO A 182 -6.43 -8.17 -16.36
CA PRO A 182 -7.36 -8.32 -15.26
C PRO A 182 -7.90 -6.99 -14.72
N SER A 183 -7.07 -5.95 -14.68
CA SER A 183 -7.49 -4.61 -14.22
C SER A 183 -8.51 -3.98 -15.17
N VAL A 184 -8.32 -4.13 -16.48
CA VAL A 184 -9.27 -3.66 -17.50
C VAL A 184 -10.60 -4.40 -17.39
N ILE A 185 -10.55 -5.74 -17.28
CA ILE A 185 -11.78 -6.57 -17.11
C ILE A 185 -12.48 -6.18 -15.81
N TRP A 186 -11.72 -6.01 -14.72
CA TRP A 186 -12.26 -5.66 -13.41
C TRP A 186 -12.90 -4.27 -13.39
N ALA A 187 -12.44 -3.34 -14.24
CA ALA A 187 -13.10 -2.04 -14.37
C ALA A 187 -14.59 -2.19 -14.72
N PHE A 188 -14.94 -3.07 -15.65
CA PHE A 188 -16.33 -3.31 -16.02
C PHE A 188 -17.10 -4.05 -14.91
N VAL A 189 -16.47 -4.97 -14.18
CA VAL A 189 -17.06 -5.59 -12.98
C VAL A 189 -17.34 -4.51 -11.94
N TRP A 190 -16.36 -3.65 -11.64
CA TRP A 190 -16.51 -2.51 -10.74
C TRP A 190 -17.67 -1.61 -11.14
N TRP A 191 -17.75 -1.23 -12.41
CA TRP A 191 -18.80 -0.35 -12.93
C TRP A 191 -20.20 -0.92 -12.73
N ASN A 192 -20.39 -2.20 -12.97
CA ASN A 192 -21.69 -2.85 -12.91
C ASN A 192 -22.11 -3.26 -11.48
N THR A 193 -21.17 -3.45 -10.57
CA THR A 193 -21.46 -3.98 -9.23
C THR A 193 -21.46 -2.92 -8.14
N THR A 194 -20.88 -1.74 -8.39
CA THR A 194 -20.74 -0.68 -7.38
C THR A 194 -21.67 0.50 -7.66
N HIS A 195 -22.00 1.21 -6.58
CA HIS A 195 -22.82 2.43 -6.62
C HIS A 195 -22.24 3.46 -5.66
N ASP A 196 -22.33 4.75 -5.99
CA ASP A 196 -21.82 5.82 -5.10
C ASP A 196 -22.70 6.01 -3.86
N GLN A 197 -24.01 5.71 -3.95
CA GLN A 197 -24.96 5.94 -2.88
C GLN A 197 -25.80 4.69 -2.60
N PRO A 198 -26.22 4.43 -1.36
CA PRO A 198 -27.05 3.29 -0.97
C PRO A 198 -28.36 3.18 -1.75
N ARG A 199 -29.03 4.30 -2.02
CA ARG A 199 -30.30 4.34 -2.77
C ARG A 199 -30.21 3.82 -4.22
N GLN A 200 -29.00 3.78 -4.79
CA GLN A 200 -28.76 3.30 -6.15
C GLN A 200 -28.59 1.78 -6.21
N ALA A 201 -28.46 1.12 -5.06
CA ALA A 201 -28.14 -0.30 -4.97
C ALA A 201 -29.41 -1.14 -4.93
N ALA A 202 -29.73 -1.86 -6.02
CA ALA A 202 -30.90 -2.70 -6.12
C ALA A 202 -31.00 -3.85 -5.10
N TRP A 203 -29.89 -4.18 -4.42
CA TRP A 203 -29.84 -5.22 -3.39
C TRP A 203 -30.20 -4.72 -1.97
N LEU A 204 -30.39 -3.41 -1.79
CA LEU A 204 -30.97 -2.80 -0.59
C LEU A 204 -32.45 -2.47 -0.83
N SER A 205 -33.30 -2.66 0.19
CA SER A 205 -34.64 -2.12 0.12
C SER A 205 -34.63 -0.59 0.23
N PRO A 206 -35.61 0.11 -0.32
CA PRO A 206 -35.68 1.58 -0.22
C PRO A 206 -35.63 2.08 1.23
N ASP A 207 -36.27 1.36 2.17
CA ASP A 207 -36.27 1.69 3.59
C ASP A 207 -34.89 1.49 4.23
N GLU A 208 -34.21 0.39 3.87
CA GLU A 208 -32.83 0.14 4.34
C GLU A 208 -31.86 1.21 3.83
N ALA A 209 -31.96 1.59 2.57
CA ALA A 209 -31.13 2.64 1.97
C ALA A 209 -31.36 4.00 2.65
N THR A 210 -32.63 4.39 2.84
CA THR A 210 -32.99 5.65 3.50
C THR A 210 -32.50 5.72 4.94
N ARG A 211 -32.65 4.63 5.72
CA ARG A 211 -32.15 4.56 7.09
C ARG A 211 -30.63 4.67 7.15
N LEU A 212 -29.92 3.96 6.25
CA LEU A 212 -28.46 4.02 6.19
C LEU A 212 -27.99 5.44 5.84
N GLU A 213 -28.57 6.07 4.83
CA GLU A 213 -28.21 7.43 4.43
C GLU A 213 -28.48 8.44 5.56
N ALA A 214 -29.60 8.32 6.28
CA ALA A 214 -29.90 9.18 7.43
C ALA A 214 -28.86 9.05 8.56
N VAL A 215 -28.40 7.82 8.85
CA VAL A 215 -27.34 7.59 9.84
C VAL A 215 -26.01 8.20 9.37
N LEU A 216 -25.62 7.95 8.12
CA LEU A 216 -24.37 8.48 7.56
C LEU A 216 -24.39 10.01 7.50
N GLU A 217 -25.51 10.61 7.16
CA GLU A 217 -25.67 12.06 7.13
C GLU A 217 -25.60 12.67 8.54
N SER A 218 -26.25 12.06 9.53
CA SER A 218 -26.16 12.50 10.93
C SER A 218 -24.72 12.42 11.46
N GLU A 219 -23.97 11.38 11.10
CA GLU A 219 -22.55 11.26 11.44
C GLU A 219 -21.71 12.36 10.78
N GLN A 220 -22.05 12.77 9.57
CA GLN A 220 -21.34 13.80 8.82
C GLN A 220 -21.64 15.21 9.34
N GLN A 221 -22.90 15.49 9.70
CA GLN A 221 -23.31 16.76 10.31
C GLN A 221 -22.68 16.98 11.71
N ALA A 222 -22.45 15.89 12.44
CA ALA A 222 -21.74 15.94 13.74
C ALA A 222 -20.24 16.29 13.62
N LEU A 223 -19.69 16.35 12.40
CA LEU A 223 -18.31 16.79 12.13
C LEU A 223 -18.31 18.29 11.91
N SER A 224 -17.71 19.04 12.83
CA SER A 224 -17.42 20.46 12.60
C SER A 224 -16.49 20.59 11.38
N PRO A 225 -16.83 21.41 10.37
CA PRO A 225 -15.96 21.59 9.21
C PRO A 225 -14.61 22.13 9.65
N VAL A 226 -13.53 21.45 9.27
CA VAL A 226 -12.17 21.95 9.48
C VAL A 226 -11.94 23.13 8.56
N LYS A 227 -11.79 24.33 9.11
CA LYS A 227 -11.61 25.56 8.32
C LYS A 227 -10.27 25.62 7.55
N HIS A 228 -9.22 24.93 8.00
CA HIS A 228 -7.90 24.96 7.37
C HIS A 228 -7.11 23.66 7.57
N TYR A 229 -6.59 23.08 6.51
CA TYR A 229 -5.61 21.96 6.50
C TYR A 229 -4.34 22.27 7.32
N SER A 230 -4.00 23.56 7.47
CA SER A 230 -2.82 24.03 8.21
C SER A 230 -2.80 23.62 9.70
N VAL A 231 -3.95 23.29 10.29
CA VAL A 231 -4.02 22.82 11.68
C VAL A 231 -3.35 21.45 11.83
N ALA A 232 -3.54 20.56 10.86
CA ALA A 232 -2.89 19.25 10.86
C ALA A 232 -1.36 19.35 10.71
N PHE A 233 -0.86 20.30 9.90
CA PHE A 233 0.58 20.52 9.69
C PHE A 233 1.31 21.07 10.94
N ARG A 234 0.60 21.69 11.86
CA ARG A 234 1.18 22.30 13.07
C ARG A 234 1.18 21.39 14.29
N ASP A 235 0.47 20.25 14.25
CA ASP A 235 0.48 19.30 15.36
C ASP A 235 1.78 18.47 15.31
N PRO A 236 2.67 18.59 16.31
CA PRO A 236 3.93 17.84 16.31
C PRO A 236 3.73 16.32 16.28
N ARG A 237 2.57 15.82 16.72
CA ARG A 237 2.24 14.39 16.64
C ARG A 237 2.01 13.95 15.19
N VAL A 238 1.33 14.79 14.40
CA VAL A 238 1.13 14.53 12.96
C VAL A 238 2.47 14.55 12.24
N VAL A 239 3.33 15.53 12.53
CA VAL A 239 4.69 15.62 11.95
C VAL A 239 5.51 14.37 12.30
N LEU A 240 5.47 13.90 13.55
CA LEU A 240 6.16 12.66 13.96
C LEU A 240 5.62 11.43 13.23
N LEU A 241 4.29 11.33 13.04
CA LEU A 241 3.69 10.22 12.28
C LEU A 241 4.02 10.30 10.79
N CYS A 242 4.12 11.50 10.22
CA CYS A 242 4.60 11.71 8.85
C CYS A 242 6.04 11.23 8.70
N ALA A 243 6.93 11.65 9.58
CA ALA A 243 8.33 11.22 9.58
C ALA A 243 8.44 9.70 9.80
N GLN A 244 7.67 9.17 10.73
CA GLN A 244 7.63 7.74 11.02
C GLN A 244 7.22 6.93 9.79
N LEU A 245 6.11 7.28 9.12
CA LEU A 245 5.66 6.56 7.93
C LEU A 245 6.59 6.78 6.74
N PHE A 246 7.20 7.96 6.61
CA PHE A 246 8.24 8.22 5.61
C PHE A 246 9.40 7.24 5.76
N PHE A 247 10.03 7.19 6.93
CA PHE A 247 11.17 6.29 7.17
C PHE A 247 10.78 4.82 7.11
N TRP A 248 9.59 4.46 7.56
CA TRP A 248 9.07 3.10 7.41
C TRP A 248 8.92 2.71 5.95
N SER A 249 8.34 3.59 5.13
CA SER A 249 8.15 3.35 3.70
C SER A 249 9.46 3.27 2.92
N VAL A 250 10.51 4.01 3.34
CA VAL A 250 11.86 3.82 2.81
C VAL A 250 12.29 2.36 2.97
N GLY A 251 12.17 1.80 4.17
CA GLY A 251 12.50 0.40 4.46
C GLY A 251 11.62 -0.59 3.69
N LEU A 252 10.31 -0.36 3.69
CA LEU A 252 9.33 -1.26 3.07
C LEU A 252 9.51 -1.34 1.56
N TYR A 253 9.44 -0.21 0.86
CA TYR A 253 9.48 -0.21 -0.61
C TYR A 253 10.90 -0.42 -1.15
N GLY A 254 11.92 -0.06 -0.37
CA GLY A 254 13.30 -0.46 -0.64
C GLY A 254 13.47 -1.98 -0.67
N LEU A 255 12.81 -2.72 0.23
CA LEU A 255 12.81 -4.18 0.18
C LEU A 255 11.90 -4.70 -0.95
N VAL A 256 10.63 -4.31 -0.96
CA VAL A 256 9.59 -4.91 -1.82
C VAL A 256 9.97 -4.90 -3.30
N LEU A 257 10.48 -3.78 -3.80
CA LEU A 257 10.80 -3.64 -5.23
C LEU A 257 12.15 -4.25 -5.61
N TRP A 258 13.10 -4.30 -4.68
CA TRP A 258 14.43 -4.83 -4.97
C TRP A 258 14.63 -6.28 -4.55
N LEU A 259 13.73 -6.85 -3.72
CA LEU A 259 13.83 -8.22 -3.24
C LEU A 259 13.99 -9.26 -4.36
N PRO A 260 13.20 -9.24 -5.46
CA PRO A 260 13.38 -10.21 -6.54
C PRO A 260 14.78 -10.14 -7.16
N LYS A 261 15.30 -8.93 -7.39
CA LYS A 261 16.64 -8.73 -7.96
C LYS A 261 17.74 -9.18 -7.01
N ILE A 262 17.62 -8.84 -5.72
CA ILE A 262 18.55 -9.28 -4.67
C ILE A 262 18.61 -10.81 -4.61
N LEU A 263 17.44 -11.48 -4.62
CA LEU A 263 17.39 -12.93 -4.58
C LEU A 263 17.91 -13.58 -5.86
N THR A 264 17.62 -13.00 -7.02
CA THR A 264 18.14 -13.51 -8.31
C THR A 264 19.68 -13.48 -8.34
N SER A 265 20.27 -12.36 -7.93
CA SER A 265 21.72 -12.18 -7.92
C SER A 265 22.43 -13.04 -6.86
N ALA A 266 21.82 -13.25 -5.70
CA ALA A 266 22.44 -13.98 -4.59
C ALA A 266 22.23 -15.50 -4.65
N SER A 267 21.09 -15.98 -5.18
CA SER A 267 20.74 -17.41 -5.13
C SER A 267 21.11 -18.20 -6.39
N GLN A 268 21.34 -17.53 -7.52
CA GLN A 268 21.51 -18.13 -8.84
C GLN A 268 20.31 -19.01 -9.29
N LEU A 269 19.17 -18.85 -8.64
CA LEU A 269 17.93 -19.57 -8.97
C LEU A 269 17.21 -18.89 -10.13
N GLY A 270 16.43 -19.68 -10.87
CA GLY A 270 15.52 -19.13 -11.89
C GLY A 270 14.46 -18.22 -11.27
N ILE A 271 14.01 -17.21 -12.04
CA ILE A 271 13.10 -16.15 -11.57
C ILE A 271 11.77 -16.69 -11.01
N GLY A 272 11.27 -17.83 -11.48
CA GLY A 272 10.08 -18.47 -10.91
C GLY A 272 10.29 -18.94 -9.46
N LYS A 273 11.45 -19.56 -9.16
CA LYS A 273 11.81 -19.93 -7.78
C LYS A 273 12.05 -18.70 -6.91
N VAL A 274 12.64 -17.65 -7.48
CA VAL A 274 12.81 -16.35 -6.80
C VAL A 274 11.45 -15.76 -6.44
N GLY A 275 10.45 -15.89 -7.29
CA GLY A 275 9.08 -15.47 -7.00
C GLY A 275 8.52 -16.16 -5.74
N LEU A 276 8.70 -17.48 -5.63
CA LEU A 276 8.29 -18.24 -4.43
C LEU A 276 9.05 -17.81 -3.20
N LEU A 277 10.37 -17.62 -3.28
CA LEU A 277 11.17 -17.11 -2.17
C LEU A 277 10.72 -15.70 -1.77
N SER A 278 10.41 -14.84 -2.75
CA SER A 278 9.92 -13.48 -2.47
C SER A 278 8.56 -13.48 -1.76
N ALA A 279 7.74 -14.52 -1.90
CA ALA A 279 6.44 -14.65 -1.25
C ALA A 279 6.56 -14.96 0.26
N VAL A 280 7.62 -15.65 0.70
CA VAL A 280 7.76 -16.10 2.10
C VAL A 280 7.78 -14.96 3.13
N PRO A 281 8.54 -13.85 2.94
CA PRO A 281 8.49 -12.69 3.82
C PRO A 281 7.07 -12.12 3.99
N TYR A 282 6.28 -12.13 2.93
CA TYR A 282 4.90 -11.60 2.94
C TYR A 282 3.94 -12.55 3.64
N LEU A 283 4.09 -13.87 3.47
CA LEU A 283 3.34 -14.85 4.26
C LEU A 283 3.58 -14.66 5.75
N PHE A 284 4.85 -14.49 6.14
CA PHE A 284 5.20 -14.23 7.53
C PHE A 284 4.62 -12.88 7.99
N GLY A 285 4.60 -11.86 7.10
CA GLY A 285 3.97 -10.58 7.33
C GLY A 285 2.47 -10.66 7.60
N VAL A 286 1.72 -11.44 6.82
CA VAL A 286 0.28 -11.69 7.04
C VAL A 286 0.04 -12.30 8.42
N ILE A 287 0.79 -13.34 8.77
CA ILE A 287 0.66 -14.04 10.06
C ILE A 287 0.95 -13.08 11.22
N LEU A 288 2.08 -12.36 11.16
CA LEU A 288 2.46 -11.41 12.21
C LEU A 288 1.47 -10.24 12.30
N MET A 289 0.99 -9.70 11.19
CA MET A 289 0.02 -8.60 11.17
C MET A 289 -1.29 -9.01 11.85
N MET A 290 -1.82 -10.19 11.55
CA MET A 290 -3.04 -10.69 12.17
C MET A 290 -2.87 -10.88 13.68
N PHE A 291 -1.80 -11.57 14.08
CA PHE A 291 -1.50 -11.84 15.49
C PHE A 291 -1.27 -10.54 16.29
N ASN A 292 -0.48 -9.63 15.72
CA ASN A 292 -0.12 -8.38 16.36
C ASN A 292 -1.32 -7.42 16.49
N SER A 293 -2.16 -7.32 15.45
CA SER A 293 -3.38 -6.52 15.48
C SER A 293 -4.36 -7.02 16.55
N TYR A 294 -4.56 -8.35 16.63
CA TYR A 294 -5.41 -8.96 17.64
C TYR A 294 -4.94 -8.64 19.07
N ARG A 295 -3.64 -8.73 19.34
CA ARG A 295 -3.07 -8.39 20.65
C ARG A 295 -3.15 -6.90 20.95
N SER A 296 -2.93 -6.07 19.93
CA SER A 296 -3.03 -4.61 20.04
C SER A 296 -4.44 -4.16 20.42
N ASP A 297 -5.47 -4.76 19.82
CA ASP A 297 -6.87 -4.41 20.09
C ASP A 297 -7.29 -4.78 21.52
N ARG A 298 -6.73 -5.87 22.06
CA ARG A 298 -6.98 -6.25 23.46
C ARG A 298 -6.28 -5.38 24.49
N SER A 299 -5.09 -4.87 24.16
CA SER A 299 -4.27 -4.13 25.15
C SER A 299 -4.51 -2.64 25.15
N LEU A 300 -5.07 -2.06 24.07
CA LEU A 300 -5.26 -0.64 23.81
C LEU A 300 -3.96 0.20 23.82
N HIS A 301 -2.79 -0.40 24.06
CA HIS A 301 -1.48 0.26 24.04
C HIS A 301 -0.82 0.15 22.67
N ARG A 302 -1.48 0.66 21.63
CA ARG A 302 -1.13 0.42 20.22
C ARG A 302 0.34 0.70 19.86
N ARG A 303 0.97 1.72 20.45
CA ARG A 303 2.39 2.05 20.23
C ARG A 303 3.34 0.88 20.47
N ARG A 304 3.09 0.09 21.54
CA ARG A 304 3.91 -1.09 21.90
C ARG A 304 3.85 -2.20 20.86
N PHE A 305 2.90 -2.11 19.92
CA PHE A 305 2.71 -3.05 18.83
C PHE A 305 3.22 -2.52 17.48
N VAL A 306 3.93 -1.37 17.45
CA VAL A 306 4.53 -0.80 16.24
C VAL A 306 6.05 -0.75 16.35
N TRP A 307 6.59 0.02 17.31
CA TRP A 307 8.03 0.30 17.36
C TRP A 307 8.93 -0.95 17.53
N PRO A 308 8.57 -2.02 18.29
CA PRO A 308 9.47 -3.16 18.44
C PRO A 308 9.71 -3.89 17.13
N TYR A 309 8.66 -4.03 16.31
CA TYR A 309 8.76 -4.68 15.00
C TYR A 309 9.68 -3.90 14.04
N LEU A 310 9.68 -2.56 14.12
CA LEU A 310 10.58 -1.73 13.31
C LEU A 310 12.05 -1.90 13.71
N PHE A 311 12.34 -2.00 15.01
CA PHE A 311 13.69 -2.29 15.47
C PHE A 311 14.14 -3.73 15.15
N VAL A 312 13.23 -4.71 15.27
CA VAL A 312 13.53 -6.09 14.85
C VAL A 312 13.80 -6.15 13.34
N ALA A 313 13.02 -5.45 12.52
CA ALA A 313 13.27 -5.36 11.09
C ALA A 313 14.62 -4.69 10.78
N ALA A 314 14.96 -3.61 11.48
CA ALA A 314 16.25 -2.95 11.36
C ALA A 314 17.42 -3.88 11.71
N ALA A 315 17.32 -4.59 12.83
CA ALA A 315 18.31 -5.58 13.26
C ALA A 315 18.44 -6.75 12.26
N ALA A 316 17.31 -7.19 11.68
CA ALA A 316 17.32 -8.24 10.68
C ALA A 316 17.97 -7.79 9.34
N PHE A 317 17.75 -6.54 8.90
CA PHE A 317 18.50 -6.00 7.77
C PHE A 317 20.02 -5.92 8.05
N LEU A 318 20.38 -5.47 9.25
CA LEU A 318 21.78 -5.42 9.67
C LEU A 318 22.40 -6.83 9.71
N ALA A 319 21.68 -7.82 10.23
CA ALA A 319 22.11 -9.22 10.22
C ALA A 319 22.32 -9.74 8.80
N SER A 320 21.38 -9.45 7.88
CA SER A 320 21.53 -9.83 6.47
C SER A 320 22.74 -9.15 5.81
N TYR A 321 23.01 -7.88 6.15
CA TYR A 321 24.21 -7.17 5.70
C TYR A 321 25.49 -7.82 6.18
N ILE A 322 25.60 -8.16 7.47
CA ILE A 322 26.80 -8.77 8.10
C ILE A 322 27.04 -10.18 7.54
N LEU A 323 26.00 -10.98 7.36
CA LEU A 323 26.09 -12.33 6.82
C LEU A 323 26.54 -12.33 5.35
N GLY A 324 26.14 -11.33 4.58
CA GLY A 324 26.53 -11.18 3.19
C GLY A 324 26.06 -12.30 2.27
N PRO A 325 26.38 -12.23 0.96
CA PRO A 325 25.91 -13.19 -0.03
C PRO A 325 26.53 -14.60 0.13
N GLN A 326 27.65 -14.72 0.87
CA GLN A 326 28.33 -16.00 1.11
C GLN A 326 27.50 -16.93 2.00
N HIS A 327 26.63 -16.38 2.86
CA HIS A 327 25.73 -17.12 3.74
C HIS A 327 24.27 -16.91 3.31
N PHE A 328 23.96 -17.30 2.08
CA PHE A 328 22.64 -17.02 1.46
C PHE A 328 21.46 -17.38 2.35
N TRP A 329 21.36 -18.60 2.86
CA TRP A 329 20.18 -19.05 3.63
C TRP A 329 19.98 -18.31 4.95
N PRO A 330 21.01 -18.11 5.81
CA PRO A 330 20.88 -17.26 6.99
C PRO A 330 20.55 -15.80 6.65
N ALA A 331 21.19 -15.22 5.61
CA ALA A 331 20.89 -13.86 5.15
C ALA A 331 19.45 -13.74 4.66
N TYR A 332 18.98 -14.71 3.87
CA TYR A 332 17.57 -14.78 3.44
C TYR A 332 16.61 -14.95 4.62
N GLY A 333 16.90 -15.81 5.59
CA GLY A 333 16.11 -15.95 6.82
C GLY A 333 15.96 -14.61 7.55
N SER A 334 17.03 -13.82 7.61
CA SER A 334 16.99 -12.46 8.15
C SER A 334 16.08 -11.54 7.33
N LEU A 335 16.10 -11.61 5.99
CA LEU A 335 15.17 -10.85 5.13
C LEU A 335 13.71 -11.28 5.31
N VAL A 336 13.45 -12.57 5.56
CA VAL A 336 12.10 -13.07 5.90
C VAL A 336 11.59 -12.43 7.18
N ILE A 337 12.44 -12.37 8.23
CA ILE A 337 12.10 -11.71 9.49
C ILE A 337 11.88 -10.21 9.27
N ALA A 338 12.76 -9.53 8.54
CA ALA A 338 12.61 -8.11 8.22
C ALA A 338 11.28 -7.84 7.50
N GLY A 339 11.00 -8.58 6.42
CA GLY A 339 9.78 -8.44 5.63
C GLY A 339 8.51 -8.69 6.44
N GLY A 340 8.52 -9.74 7.28
CA GLY A 340 7.40 -10.02 8.19
C GLY A 340 7.14 -8.89 9.18
N CYS A 341 8.19 -8.39 9.81
CA CYS A 341 8.11 -7.31 10.80
C CYS A 341 7.67 -5.97 10.18
N LEU A 342 8.01 -5.71 8.92
CA LEU A 342 7.56 -4.52 8.19
C LEU A 342 6.03 -4.44 8.07
N PHE A 343 5.31 -5.54 8.01
CA PHE A 343 3.84 -5.55 7.94
C PHE A 343 3.16 -5.67 9.30
N ALA A 344 3.84 -6.22 10.31
CA ALA A 344 3.26 -6.51 11.61
C ALA A 344 2.61 -5.28 12.29
N GLY A 345 3.24 -4.12 12.19
CA GLY A 345 2.80 -2.88 12.86
C GLY A 345 1.70 -2.09 12.12
N TYR A 346 1.30 -2.48 10.90
CA TYR A 346 0.40 -1.67 10.06
C TYR A 346 -0.97 -1.45 10.69
N GLY A 347 -1.64 -2.50 11.16
CA GLY A 347 -2.94 -2.38 11.81
C GLY A 347 -2.92 -1.44 13.01
N PRO A 348 -2.07 -1.69 14.02
CA PRO A 348 -1.90 -0.80 15.18
C PRO A 348 -1.54 0.64 14.81
N PHE A 349 -0.67 0.86 13.82
CA PHE A 349 -0.27 2.20 13.39
C PHE A 349 -1.45 3.02 12.87
N PHE A 350 -2.22 2.50 11.92
CA PHE A 350 -3.38 3.23 11.40
C PHE A 350 -4.49 3.40 12.43
N ALA A 351 -4.56 2.54 13.44
CA ALA A 351 -5.49 2.69 14.55
C ALA A 351 -5.10 3.79 15.55
N ILE A 352 -3.80 4.12 15.68
CA ILE A 352 -3.33 5.22 16.53
C ILE A 352 -3.82 6.58 16.01
N ILE A 353 -3.86 6.79 14.70
CA ILE A 353 -4.09 8.09 14.08
C ILE A 353 -5.40 8.73 14.59
N PRO A 354 -6.57 8.07 14.51
CA PRO A 354 -7.82 8.64 15.01
C PRO A 354 -7.91 8.71 16.54
N GLU A 355 -7.04 8.02 17.30
CA GLU A 355 -7.01 8.07 18.74
C GLU A 355 -6.29 9.31 19.28
N ILE A 356 -5.27 9.81 18.57
CA ILE A 356 -4.42 10.92 19.01
C ILE A 356 -4.71 12.24 18.30
N ILE A 357 -5.37 12.20 17.15
CA ILE A 357 -5.72 13.38 16.37
C ILE A 357 -7.19 13.72 16.59
N PRO A 358 -7.55 15.01 16.73
CA PRO A 358 -8.95 15.42 16.83
C PRO A 358 -9.77 14.90 15.65
N LYS A 359 -11.00 14.42 15.93
CA LYS A 359 -11.87 13.76 14.96
C LYS A 359 -12.11 14.59 13.69
N ASN A 360 -12.13 15.92 13.82
CA ASN A 360 -12.34 16.88 12.74
C ASN A 360 -11.12 17.07 11.83
N ALA A 361 -9.93 16.63 12.23
CA ALA A 361 -8.68 16.74 11.45
C ALA A 361 -8.10 15.35 11.06
N ALA A 362 -8.77 14.26 11.45
CA ALA A 362 -8.22 12.90 11.27
C ALA A 362 -8.10 12.51 9.79
N GLY A 363 -9.07 12.87 8.95
CA GLY A 363 -9.07 12.54 7.52
C GLY A 363 -7.91 13.18 6.77
N GLU A 364 -7.74 14.48 6.95
CA GLU A 364 -6.65 15.23 6.31
C GLU A 364 -5.28 14.81 6.86
N SER A 365 -5.20 14.51 8.14
CA SER A 365 -3.97 14.01 8.76
C SER A 365 -3.58 12.64 8.20
N ILE A 366 -4.53 11.73 8.00
CA ILE A 366 -4.28 10.44 7.37
C ILE A 366 -3.77 10.62 5.93
N ALA A 367 -4.40 11.51 5.16
CA ALA A 367 -3.97 11.81 3.80
C ALA A 367 -2.54 12.37 3.75
N LEU A 368 -2.22 13.31 4.65
CA LEU A 368 -0.88 13.88 4.77
C LEU A 368 0.16 12.81 5.15
N ILE A 369 -0.12 12.02 6.18
CA ILE A 369 0.76 10.95 6.65
C ILE A 369 1.02 9.95 5.52
N ASN A 370 -0.04 9.56 4.78
CA ASN A 370 0.08 8.63 3.66
C ASN A 370 0.88 9.21 2.48
N SER A 371 0.73 10.52 2.21
CA SER A 371 1.54 11.22 1.21
C SER A 371 3.02 11.25 1.58
N CYS A 372 3.34 11.47 2.85
CA CYS A 372 4.72 11.36 3.36
C CYS A 372 5.27 9.92 3.21
N GLY A 373 4.41 8.90 3.42
CA GLY A 373 4.76 7.52 3.13
C GLY A 373 5.09 7.28 1.66
N ALA A 374 4.35 7.88 0.73
CA ALA A 374 4.64 7.78 -0.71
C ALA A 374 6.00 8.41 -1.06
N LEU A 375 6.33 9.56 -0.49
CA LEU A 375 7.67 10.16 -0.62
C LEU A 375 8.77 9.25 -0.03
N GLY A 376 8.50 8.57 1.08
CA GLY A 376 9.38 7.55 1.62
C GLY A 376 9.60 6.39 0.64
N GLY A 377 8.54 5.95 -0.05
CA GLY A 377 8.64 4.96 -1.12
C GLY A 377 9.54 5.44 -2.28
N PHE A 378 9.37 6.69 -2.72
CA PHE A 378 10.24 7.32 -3.72
C PHE A 378 11.71 7.27 -3.29
N VAL A 379 12.01 7.79 -2.09
CA VAL A 379 13.38 7.85 -1.57
C VAL A 379 13.96 6.44 -1.37
N GLY A 380 13.18 5.50 -0.81
CA GLY A 380 13.65 4.15 -0.52
C GLY A 380 14.04 3.38 -1.79
N THR A 381 13.18 3.45 -2.81
CA THR A 381 13.46 2.74 -4.07
C THR A 381 14.63 3.35 -4.83
N TYR A 382 14.76 4.67 -4.85
CA TYR A 382 15.86 5.36 -5.48
C TYR A 382 17.18 5.12 -4.72
N LEU A 383 17.14 5.23 -3.39
CA LEU A 383 18.32 5.07 -2.52
C LEU A 383 18.94 3.67 -2.66
N VAL A 384 18.12 2.61 -2.66
CA VAL A 384 18.62 1.24 -2.84
C VAL A 384 19.30 1.08 -4.20
N GLY A 385 18.70 1.56 -5.27
CA GLY A 385 19.30 1.47 -6.59
C GLY A 385 20.58 2.27 -6.73
N TRP A 386 20.60 3.49 -6.19
CA TRP A 386 21.80 4.35 -6.20
C TRP A 386 22.95 3.72 -5.40
N LEU A 387 22.68 3.21 -4.19
CA LEU A 387 23.68 2.53 -3.38
C LEU A 387 24.23 1.28 -4.07
N ASN A 388 23.36 0.48 -4.68
CA ASN A 388 23.78 -0.71 -5.43
C ASN A 388 24.67 -0.35 -6.62
N ALA A 389 24.33 0.73 -7.35
CA ALA A 389 25.16 1.22 -8.45
C ALA A 389 26.51 1.76 -7.97
N ALA A 390 26.53 2.52 -6.87
CA ALA A 390 27.75 3.16 -6.34
C ALA A 390 28.70 2.16 -5.68
N THR A 391 28.18 1.10 -5.05
CA THR A 391 28.99 0.14 -4.27
C THR A 391 29.25 -1.18 -5.01
N GLY A 392 28.52 -1.44 -6.09
CA GLY A 392 28.54 -2.73 -6.79
C GLY A 392 27.99 -3.90 -5.95
N SER A 393 27.40 -3.62 -4.78
CA SER A 393 26.92 -4.64 -3.83
C SER A 393 25.46 -4.39 -3.44
N PRO A 394 24.56 -5.37 -3.65
CA PRO A 394 23.16 -5.26 -3.22
C PRO A 394 22.99 -5.24 -1.69
N THR A 395 24.03 -5.64 -0.93
CA THR A 395 23.96 -5.68 0.54
C THR A 395 24.15 -4.31 1.18
N ALA A 396 24.85 -3.37 0.53
CA ALA A 396 25.11 -2.03 1.08
C ALA A 396 23.80 -1.26 1.38
N SER A 397 22.78 -1.47 0.59
CA SER A 397 21.46 -0.86 0.81
C SER A 397 20.80 -1.32 2.11
N PHE A 398 21.08 -2.53 2.60
CA PHE A 398 20.49 -3.03 3.85
C PHE A 398 20.84 -2.20 5.07
N LEU A 399 22.07 -1.64 5.10
CA LEU A 399 22.48 -0.73 6.17
C LEU A 399 21.64 0.56 6.15
N ALA A 400 21.41 1.14 4.97
CA ALA A 400 20.57 2.32 4.83
C ALA A 400 19.11 2.06 5.23
N LEU A 401 18.56 0.88 4.86
CA LEU A 401 17.23 0.47 5.27
C LEU A 401 17.13 0.24 6.78
N ALA A 402 18.16 -0.35 7.40
CA ALA A 402 18.24 -0.54 8.85
C ALA A 402 18.25 0.80 9.60
N ILE A 403 19.03 1.78 9.13
CA ILE A 403 19.06 3.14 9.70
C ILE A 403 17.71 3.80 9.58
N SER A 404 17.07 3.71 8.41
CA SER A 404 15.73 4.28 8.19
C SER A 404 14.69 3.69 9.12
N LEU A 405 14.67 2.36 9.29
CA LEU A 405 13.72 1.70 10.20
C LEU A 405 14.00 2.01 11.67
N THR A 406 15.27 2.19 12.04
CA THR A 406 15.65 2.66 13.39
C THR A 406 15.09 4.06 13.64
N ALA A 407 15.20 4.97 12.66
CA ALA A 407 14.61 6.29 12.73
C ALA A 407 13.07 6.23 12.83
N ALA A 408 12.42 5.36 12.04
CA ALA A 408 10.97 5.13 12.12
C ALA A 408 10.54 4.65 13.52
N GLY A 409 11.26 3.70 14.09
CA GLY A 409 11.05 3.21 15.47
C GLY A 409 11.22 4.30 16.52
N GLY A 410 12.27 5.14 16.37
CA GLY A 410 12.53 6.29 17.24
C GLY A 410 11.43 7.36 17.16
N CYS A 411 10.96 7.69 15.96
CA CYS A 411 9.81 8.58 15.79
C CYS A 411 8.57 8.03 16.53
N MET A 412 8.29 6.72 16.39
CA MET A 412 7.15 6.10 17.06
C MET A 412 7.26 6.11 18.59
N LEU A 413 8.46 5.92 19.13
CA LEU A 413 8.73 6.09 20.58
C LEU A 413 8.47 7.50 21.09
N SER A 414 8.69 8.50 20.24
CA SER A 414 8.53 9.91 20.58
C SER A 414 7.06 10.40 20.53
N VAL A 415 6.18 9.66 19.86
CA VAL A 415 4.73 9.97 19.84
C VAL A 415 4.16 9.76 21.23
N ARG A 416 3.74 10.82 21.92
CA ARG A 416 3.10 10.74 23.25
C ARG A 416 1.63 10.31 23.08
N SER A 417 1.24 9.19 23.70
CA SER A 417 -0.18 8.86 23.94
C SER A 417 -0.71 9.78 25.05
N ARG A 418 -1.94 10.24 24.90
CA ARG A 418 -2.65 10.87 26.03
C ARG A 418 -2.96 9.84 27.10
#